data_f1187385dc7176fe9460a4f404dcb61a
#
_entry.id   f1187385dc7176fe9460a4f404dcb61a
#
_cell.length_a   1.000
_cell.length_b   1.000
_cell.length_c   1.000
_cell.angle_alpha   90.00
_cell.angle_beta   90.00
_cell.angle_gamma   90.00
#
_symmetry.space_group_name_H-M   'P 1'
#
loop_
_entity.id
_entity.type
_entity.pdbx_description
1 polymer ?
#
loop_
_entity_poly.entity_id
_entity_poly.type
_entity_poly.pdbx_seq_one_letter_code
_entity_poly.pdbx_strand_id
1 'polypeptide(L)'
;MTETQNTSRRPGALIAMSGGVDSSVAAWLMQRDGFDCTGVTMRLTRNEAVNTEGLHTCCSERDIEDAAEVAYAMDIPYEVLDFTADFQEKIIDKFIRVYEAGGTPNPCIDCNRYMKFDHLLRWAEAHGLDHVVTGHYARVEQDEATGRWLLKKGLDENKDQSYVLYNLTQEQLAHVRLPLGGLHKSEVRAIAEQQHFVNARKHDLSLIHISEPTRQ
;
A
#
# COMPACT_ATOMS: atom_id res chain seq x y z
N MET A 1 -19.80 -39.91 -18.26
CA MET A 1 -18.91 -38.81 -18.65
C MET A 1 -19.12 -37.70 -17.63
N THR A 2 -18.30 -37.69 -16.61
CA THR A 2 -18.32 -36.66 -15.54
C THR A 2 -17.44 -35.52 -15.99
N GLU A 3 -18.07 -34.40 -16.34
CA GLU A 3 -17.35 -33.14 -16.56
C GLU A 3 -16.73 -32.72 -15.22
N THR A 4 -15.43 -32.84 -15.15
CA THR A 4 -14.62 -32.26 -14.09
C THR A 4 -14.67 -30.75 -14.32
N GLN A 5 -15.54 -30.05 -13.58
CA GLN A 5 -15.48 -28.59 -13.50
C GLN A 5 -14.14 -28.24 -12.85
N ASN A 6 -13.18 -27.83 -13.69
CA ASN A 6 -11.95 -27.21 -13.25
C ASN A 6 -12.31 -25.80 -12.77
N THR A 7 -12.78 -25.71 -11.52
CA THR A 7 -12.95 -24.42 -10.83
C THR A 7 -11.56 -23.90 -10.49
N SER A 8 -10.94 -23.19 -11.45
CA SER A 8 -9.71 -22.43 -11.16
C SER A 8 -10.04 -21.47 -10.01
N ARG A 9 -9.39 -21.68 -8.86
CA ARG A 9 -9.47 -20.78 -7.72
C ARG A 9 -9.17 -19.35 -8.20
N ARG A 10 -9.97 -18.37 -7.77
CA ARG A 10 -9.65 -16.96 -8.02
C ARG A 10 -8.32 -16.65 -7.32
N PRO A 11 -7.43 -15.88 -7.97
CA PRO A 11 -6.17 -15.49 -7.34
C PRO A 11 -6.45 -14.62 -6.10
N GLY A 12 -5.75 -14.91 -5.00
CA GLY A 12 -5.89 -14.18 -3.74
C GLY A 12 -5.06 -12.89 -3.74
N ALA A 13 -5.63 -11.81 -3.23
CA ALA A 13 -4.95 -10.52 -3.15
C ALA A 13 -5.05 -9.91 -1.75
N LEU A 14 -3.90 -9.64 -1.13
CA LEU A 14 -3.77 -8.89 0.12
C LEU A 14 -3.66 -7.40 -0.19
N ILE A 15 -4.66 -6.63 0.17
CA ILE A 15 -4.72 -5.20 -0.10
C ILE A 15 -4.21 -4.42 1.10
N ALA A 16 -3.09 -3.72 0.96
CA ALA A 16 -2.58 -2.81 1.98
C ALA A 16 -3.42 -1.52 2.01
N MET A 17 -4.38 -1.46 2.91
CA MET A 17 -5.32 -0.37 3.08
C MET A 17 -4.79 0.63 4.12
N SER A 18 -4.55 1.87 3.71
CA SER A 18 -4.04 2.95 4.58
C SER A 18 -5.12 3.91 5.05
N GLY A 19 -6.40 3.65 4.75
CA GLY A 19 -7.50 4.60 4.98
C GLY A 19 -7.51 5.78 4.01
N GLY A 20 -6.62 5.82 3.03
CA GLY A 20 -6.59 6.82 1.97
C GLY A 20 -7.36 6.38 0.72
N VAL A 21 -7.72 7.35 -0.12
CA VAL A 21 -8.44 7.16 -1.40
C VAL A 21 -7.77 6.12 -2.29
N ASP A 22 -6.44 6.20 -2.42
CA ASP A 22 -5.68 5.37 -3.36
C ASP A 22 -5.76 3.89 -3.01
N SER A 23 -5.59 3.53 -1.75
CA SER A 23 -5.70 2.14 -1.31
C SER A 23 -7.11 1.57 -1.43
N SER A 24 -8.13 2.41 -1.23
CA SER A 24 -9.53 2.03 -1.39
C SER A 24 -9.87 1.74 -2.85
N VAL A 25 -9.44 2.59 -3.76
CA VAL A 25 -9.64 2.38 -5.22
C VAL A 25 -8.82 1.18 -5.70
N ALA A 26 -7.61 0.99 -5.18
CA ALA A 26 -6.81 -0.20 -5.49
C ALA A 26 -7.55 -1.50 -5.11
N ALA A 27 -8.18 -1.54 -3.92
CA ALA A 27 -9.00 -2.66 -3.48
C ALA A 27 -10.17 -2.93 -4.45
N TRP A 28 -10.90 -1.87 -4.81
CA TRP A 28 -12.04 -1.98 -5.71
C TRP A 28 -11.65 -2.49 -7.11
N LEU A 29 -10.54 -1.98 -7.66
CA LEU A 29 -10.04 -2.42 -8.96
C LEU A 29 -9.70 -3.91 -8.95
N MET A 30 -9.03 -4.39 -7.90
CA MET A 30 -8.68 -5.80 -7.78
C MET A 30 -9.92 -6.69 -7.65
N GLN A 31 -10.91 -6.28 -6.85
CA GLN A 31 -12.17 -7.02 -6.71
C GLN A 31 -12.94 -7.05 -8.05
N ARG A 32 -13.05 -5.92 -8.75
CA ARG A 32 -13.64 -5.80 -10.08
C ARG A 32 -12.96 -6.74 -11.09
N ASP A 33 -11.64 -6.84 -11.01
CA ASP A 33 -10.83 -7.66 -11.91
C ASP A 33 -10.83 -9.16 -11.52
N GLY A 34 -11.67 -9.54 -10.53
CA GLY A 34 -11.98 -10.93 -10.19
C GLY A 34 -11.05 -11.58 -9.18
N PHE A 35 -10.26 -10.81 -8.44
CA PHE A 35 -9.44 -11.31 -7.34
C PHE A 35 -10.28 -11.55 -6.09
N ASP A 36 -9.84 -12.54 -5.29
CA ASP A 36 -10.35 -12.77 -3.94
C ASP A 36 -9.54 -11.89 -2.98
N CYS A 37 -10.16 -10.79 -2.50
CA CYS A 37 -9.47 -9.72 -1.81
C CYS A 37 -9.60 -9.85 -0.29
N THR A 38 -8.49 -9.64 0.43
CA THR A 38 -8.43 -9.43 1.88
C THR A 38 -7.76 -8.09 2.16
N GLY A 39 -8.45 -7.19 2.87
CA GLY A 39 -7.89 -5.90 3.29
C GLY A 39 -7.07 -6.03 4.56
N VAL A 40 -5.92 -5.36 4.63
CA VAL A 40 -5.16 -5.23 5.87
C VAL A 40 -4.68 -3.81 6.08
N THR A 41 -4.75 -3.33 7.32
CA THR A 41 -4.06 -2.10 7.74
C THR A 41 -2.92 -2.44 8.69
N MET A 42 -1.75 -1.89 8.42
CA MET A 42 -0.60 -2.01 9.31
C MET A 42 -0.70 -0.93 10.40
N ARG A 43 -0.83 -1.32 11.66
CA ARG A 43 -0.62 -0.40 12.79
C ARG A 43 0.88 -0.21 12.97
N LEU A 44 1.37 0.99 12.70
CA LEU A 44 2.80 1.33 12.74
C LEU A 44 3.21 2.11 13.99
N THR A 45 2.27 2.78 14.66
CA THR A 45 2.52 3.60 15.86
C THR A 45 1.48 3.32 16.93
N ARG A 46 1.84 3.49 18.20
CA ARG A 46 0.90 3.50 19.32
C ARG A 46 0.47 4.94 19.59
N ASN A 47 -0.83 5.17 19.72
CA ASN A 47 -1.41 6.51 19.89
C ASN A 47 -0.93 7.27 21.13
N GLU A 48 -0.37 6.59 22.12
CA GLU A 48 0.11 7.20 23.37
C GLU A 48 1.38 8.04 23.20
N ALA A 49 2.14 7.87 22.12
CA ALA A 49 3.44 8.51 21.93
C ALA A 49 3.38 9.82 21.13
N VAL A 50 2.26 10.14 20.47
CA VAL A 50 2.19 11.28 19.54
C VAL A 50 0.96 12.12 19.84
N ASN A 51 1.00 12.84 20.98
CA ASN A 51 0.04 13.92 21.27
C ASN A 51 0.47 15.19 20.51
N THR A 52 0.49 15.10 19.19
CA THR A 52 0.76 16.25 18.30
C THR A 52 -0.51 16.55 17.53
N GLU A 53 -1.32 17.44 18.08
CA GLU A 53 -2.39 18.11 17.34
C GLU A 53 -1.78 18.69 16.05
N GLY A 54 -2.15 18.07 14.90
CA GLY A 54 -1.74 18.55 13.57
C GLY A 54 -0.71 17.73 12.81
N LEU A 55 -0.08 16.70 13.37
CA LEU A 55 0.78 15.78 12.61
C LEU A 55 -0.04 14.59 12.07
N HIS A 56 -0.27 14.58 10.77
CA HIS A 56 -0.87 13.43 10.06
C HIS A 56 0.16 12.29 10.00
N THR A 57 0.11 11.40 10.98
CA THR A 57 0.88 10.15 10.93
C THR A 57 0.19 9.15 10.00
N CYS A 58 0.96 8.36 9.24
CA CYS A 58 0.39 7.22 8.50
C CYS A 58 -0.24 6.24 9.49
N CYS A 59 -1.49 5.82 9.20
CA CYS A 59 -2.22 4.81 9.98
C CYS A 59 -2.67 5.30 11.40
N SER A 60 -3.29 6.48 11.46
CA SER A 60 -4.03 6.90 12.65
C SER A 60 -5.23 5.97 12.90
N GLU A 61 -5.82 5.99 14.11
CA GLU A 61 -7.05 5.20 14.38
C GLU A 61 -8.16 5.54 13.40
N ARG A 62 -8.31 6.82 13.05
CA ARG A 62 -9.28 7.25 12.03
C ARG A 62 -8.99 6.67 10.65
N ASP A 63 -7.71 6.52 10.26
CA ASP A 63 -7.35 5.88 9.01
C ASP A 63 -7.71 4.39 9.01
N ILE A 64 -7.56 3.72 10.16
CA ILE A 64 -7.96 2.33 10.35
C ILE A 64 -9.47 2.20 10.25
N GLU A 65 -10.24 3.11 10.86
CA GLU A 65 -11.71 3.15 10.78
C GLU A 65 -12.17 3.37 9.33
N ASP A 66 -11.62 4.36 8.62
CA ASP A 66 -11.92 4.63 7.21
C ASP A 66 -11.63 3.40 6.32
N ALA A 67 -10.51 2.71 6.57
CA ALA A 67 -10.14 1.50 5.83
C ALA A 67 -11.12 0.35 6.10
N ALA A 68 -11.49 0.15 7.37
CA ALA A 68 -12.46 -0.86 7.78
C ALA A 68 -13.85 -0.60 7.17
N GLU A 69 -14.29 0.66 7.15
CA GLU A 69 -15.58 1.04 6.56
C GLU A 69 -15.62 0.76 5.05
N VAL A 70 -14.53 1.09 4.33
CA VAL A 70 -14.42 0.76 2.90
C VAL A 70 -14.42 -0.75 2.68
N ALA A 71 -13.65 -1.51 3.47
CA ALA A 71 -13.61 -2.97 3.36
C ALA A 71 -14.97 -3.60 3.62
N TYR A 72 -15.71 -3.12 4.63
CA TYR A 72 -17.07 -3.55 4.95
C TYR A 72 -18.03 -3.22 3.78
N ALA A 73 -17.96 -2.01 3.23
CA ALA A 73 -18.82 -1.62 2.10
C ALA A 73 -18.57 -2.46 0.85
N MET A 74 -17.36 -3.01 0.70
CA MET A 74 -16.96 -3.90 -0.40
C MET A 74 -17.20 -5.39 -0.11
N ASP A 75 -17.67 -5.74 1.09
CA ASP A 75 -17.83 -7.12 1.56
C ASP A 75 -16.55 -7.96 1.43
N ILE A 76 -15.41 -7.39 1.82
CA ILE A 76 -14.12 -8.08 1.87
C ILE A 76 -13.65 -8.27 3.31
N PRO A 77 -13.02 -9.42 3.66
CA PRO A 77 -12.36 -9.61 4.95
C PRO A 77 -11.35 -8.49 5.24
N TYR A 78 -11.27 -8.07 6.50
CA TYR A 78 -10.35 -7.01 6.90
C TYR A 78 -9.70 -7.29 8.25
N GLU A 79 -8.39 -7.02 8.35
CA GLU A 79 -7.61 -7.23 9.56
C GLU A 79 -6.64 -6.07 9.81
N VAL A 80 -6.34 -5.80 11.10
CA VAL A 80 -5.32 -4.84 11.52
C VAL A 80 -4.12 -5.60 12.06
N LEU A 81 -2.97 -5.45 11.41
CA LEU A 81 -1.72 -6.10 11.79
C LEU A 81 -0.84 -5.14 12.60
N ASP A 82 -0.42 -5.56 13.79
CA ASP A 82 0.47 -4.75 14.65
C ASP A 82 1.95 -4.94 14.24
N PHE A 83 2.50 -3.91 13.62
CA PHE A 83 3.91 -3.83 13.25
C PHE A 83 4.66 -2.71 13.99
N THR A 84 4.14 -2.25 15.14
CA THR A 84 4.71 -1.12 15.87
C THR A 84 6.16 -1.34 16.29
N ALA A 85 6.50 -2.55 16.75
CA ALA A 85 7.87 -2.89 17.16
C ALA A 85 8.84 -2.90 15.98
N ASP A 86 8.47 -3.59 14.90
CA ASP A 86 9.28 -3.65 13.68
C ASP A 86 9.46 -2.28 13.03
N PHE A 87 8.41 -1.46 13.03
CA PHE A 87 8.46 -0.10 12.50
C PHE A 87 9.41 0.79 13.31
N GLN A 88 9.36 0.70 14.64
CA GLN A 88 10.28 1.42 15.50
C GLN A 88 11.73 1.03 15.19
N GLU A 89 12.06 -0.26 15.20
CA GLU A 89 13.42 -0.75 15.02
C GLU A 89 13.98 -0.49 13.62
N LYS A 90 13.20 -0.85 12.58
CA LYS A 90 13.69 -0.88 11.19
C LYS A 90 13.59 0.47 10.49
N ILE A 91 12.64 1.32 10.91
CA ILE A 91 12.37 2.58 10.24
C ILE A 91 12.79 3.77 11.12
N ILE A 92 12.22 3.89 12.33
CA ILE A 92 12.43 5.08 13.16
C ILE A 92 13.86 5.14 13.68
N ASP A 93 14.38 4.08 14.27
CA ASP A 93 15.74 4.05 14.82
C ASP A 93 16.79 4.22 13.73
N LYS A 94 16.54 3.68 12.53
CA LYS A 94 17.41 3.88 11.37
C LYS A 94 17.36 5.33 10.90
N PHE A 95 16.16 5.92 10.82
CA PHE A 95 15.97 7.33 10.45
C PHE A 95 16.78 8.24 11.36
N ILE A 96 16.66 8.08 12.69
CA ILE A 96 17.38 8.85 13.69
C ILE A 96 18.89 8.72 13.50
N ARG A 97 19.41 7.49 13.41
CA ARG A 97 20.86 7.25 13.24
C ARG A 97 21.44 7.90 11.98
N VAL A 98 20.72 7.81 10.85
CA VAL A 98 21.19 8.41 9.58
C VAL A 98 21.14 9.94 9.68
N TYR A 99 20.09 10.50 10.30
CA TYR A 99 19.95 11.93 10.49
C TYR A 99 21.05 12.50 11.41
N GLU A 100 21.33 11.83 12.54
CA GLU A 100 22.41 12.20 13.46
C GLU A 100 23.80 12.12 12.83
N ALA A 101 23.98 11.22 11.88
CA ALA A 101 25.20 11.12 11.09
C ALA A 101 25.31 12.18 9.96
N GLY A 102 24.35 13.12 9.85
CA GLY A 102 24.32 14.17 8.84
C GLY A 102 23.81 13.73 7.47
N GLY A 103 23.17 12.54 7.38
CA GLY A 103 22.55 12.05 6.15
C GLY A 103 21.12 12.57 5.97
N THR A 104 20.55 12.32 4.79
CA THR A 104 19.14 12.62 4.49
C THR A 104 18.37 11.31 4.29
N PRO A 105 17.81 10.70 5.35
CA PRO A 105 17.12 9.44 5.24
C PRO A 105 15.74 9.61 4.58
N ASN A 106 15.29 8.60 3.83
CA ASN A 106 13.94 8.54 3.31
C ASN A 106 13.20 7.32 3.93
N PRO A 107 12.38 7.54 4.96
CA PRO A 107 11.70 6.46 5.67
C PRO A 107 10.68 5.72 4.79
N CYS A 108 10.15 6.36 3.73
CA CYS A 108 9.22 5.71 2.81
C CYS A 108 9.86 4.55 2.05
N ILE A 109 11.13 4.67 1.67
CA ILE A 109 11.87 3.60 0.99
C ILE A 109 12.00 2.38 1.90
N ASP A 110 12.40 2.61 3.15
CA ASP A 110 12.55 1.54 4.14
C ASP A 110 11.19 0.93 4.55
N CYS A 111 10.16 1.73 4.70
CA CYS A 111 8.81 1.25 4.97
C CYS A 111 8.29 0.36 3.83
N ASN A 112 8.48 0.76 2.58
CA ASN A 112 8.11 -0.09 1.44
C ASN A 112 8.91 -1.39 1.46
N ARG A 113 10.24 -1.33 1.67
CA ARG A 113 11.12 -2.50 1.66
C ARG A 113 10.75 -3.51 2.74
N TYR A 114 10.69 -3.07 4.00
CA TYR A 114 10.59 -3.96 5.15
C TYR A 114 9.15 -4.24 5.57
N MET A 115 8.28 -3.21 5.60
CA MET A 115 6.91 -3.39 6.07
C MET A 115 5.99 -3.92 4.98
N LYS A 116 5.88 -3.20 3.84
CA LYS A 116 4.90 -3.54 2.80
C LYS A 116 5.30 -4.75 1.95
N PHE A 117 6.57 -4.81 1.51
CA PHE A 117 6.98 -5.81 0.51
C PHE A 117 7.89 -6.92 1.07
N ASP A 118 8.11 -6.96 2.38
CA ASP A 118 8.68 -8.12 3.07
C ASP A 118 7.66 -8.72 4.04
N HIS A 119 7.20 -7.97 5.05
CA HIS A 119 6.26 -8.51 6.04
C HIS A 119 4.90 -8.89 5.45
N LEU A 120 4.27 -8.01 4.63
CA LEU A 120 2.96 -8.32 4.05
C LEU A 120 3.05 -9.44 3.00
N LEU A 121 4.15 -9.57 2.25
CA LEU A 121 4.31 -10.72 1.33
C LEU A 121 4.39 -12.04 2.09
N ARG A 122 5.18 -12.10 3.16
CA ARG A 122 5.24 -13.30 4.02
C ARG A 122 3.90 -13.63 4.66
N TRP A 123 3.18 -12.61 5.10
CA TRP A 123 1.85 -12.79 5.66
C TRP A 123 0.88 -13.31 4.61
N ALA A 124 0.87 -12.74 3.41
CA ALA A 124 0.06 -13.19 2.28
C ALA A 124 0.34 -14.65 1.93
N GLU A 125 1.60 -15.02 1.79
CA GLU A 125 2.03 -16.39 1.51
C GLU A 125 1.56 -17.37 2.59
N ALA A 126 1.73 -17.02 3.88
CA ALA A 126 1.27 -17.85 5.00
C ALA A 126 -0.24 -18.07 5.02
N HIS A 127 -1.02 -17.15 4.45
CA HIS A 127 -2.48 -17.23 4.35
C HIS A 127 -2.97 -17.68 2.96
N GLY A 128 -2.05 -18.13 2.11
CA GLY A 128 -2.36 -18.65 0.79
C GLY A 128 -2.89 -17.58 -0.19
N LEU A 129 -2.52 -16.33 -0.03
CA LEU A 129 -2.78 -15.25 -0.97
C LEU A 129 -1.61 -15.11 -1.94
N ASP A 130 -1.92 -14.81 -3.20
CA ASP A 130 -0.95 -14.86 -4.30
C ASP A 130 -0.23 -13.50 -4.49
N HIS A 131 -0.87 -12.40 -4.08
CA HIS A 131 -0.38 -11.05 -4.37
C HIS A 131 -0.53 -10.10 -3.19
N VAL A 132 0.40 -9.14 -3.10
CA VAL A 132 0.26 -7.93 -2.27
C VAL A 132 -0.05 -6.74 -3.18
N VAL A 133 -1.06 -5.98 -2.82
CA VAL A 133 -1.59 -4.86 -3.60
C VAL A 133 -1.44 -3.58 -2.80
N THR A 134 -1.00 -2.52 -3.44
CA THR A 134 -0.90 -1.19 -2.83
C THR A 134 -1.39 -0.10 -3.77
N GLY A 135 -1.75 1.05 -3.22
CA GLY A 135 -2.17 2.24 -3.97
C GLY A 135 -1.02 3.06 -4.56
N HIS A 136 0.14 2.48 -4.85
CA HIS A 136 1.24 3.23 -5.46
C HIS A 136 0.99 3.50 -6.95
N TYR A 137 1.39 4.70 -7.39
CA TYR A 137 1.42 5.11 -8.78
C TYR A 137 2.75 4.67 -9.42
N ALA A 138 2.83 3.40 -9.75
CA ALA A 138 3.92 2.79 -10.52
C ALA A 138 3.35 1.58 -11.26
N ARG A 139 4.07 1.05 -12.26
CA ARG A 139 3.63 -0.13 -13.01
C ARG A 139 4.62 -1.26 -12.85
N VAL A 140 4.09 -2.48 -12.77
CA VAL A 140 4.88 -3.71 -12.77
C VAL A 140 4.40 -4.56 -13.94
N GLU A 141 5.30 -4.90 -14.83
CA GLU A 141 5.01 -5.67 -16.04
C GLU A 141 6.09 -6.75 -16.23
N GLN A 142 5.70 -7.89 -16.77
CA GLN A 142 6.67 -8.91 -17.15
C GLN A 142 7.11 -8.70 -18.59
N ASP A 143 8.42 -8.63 -18.82
CA ASP A 143 8.99 -8.62 -20.16
C ASP A 143 8.94 -10.02 -20.76
N GLU A 144 8.16 -10.21 -21.80
CA GLU A 144 7.95 -11.49 -22.46
C GLU A 144 9.24 -12.07 -23.05
N ALA A 145 10.18 -11.23 -23.50
CA ALA A 145 11.42 -11.67 -24.13
C ALA A 145 12.42 -12.24 -23.12
N THR A 146 12.47 -11.67 -21.92
CA THR A 146 13.45 -12.03 -20.88
C THR A 146 12.85 -12.76 -19.69
N GLY A 147 11.52 -12.75 -19.57
CA GLY A 147 10.78 -13.24 -18.41
C GLY A 147 10.96 -12.39 -17.14
N ARG A 148 11.70 -11.29 -17.21
CA ARG A 148 11.97 -10.41 -16.06
C ARG A 148 10.79 -9.50 -15.75
N TRP A 149 10.60 -9.25 -14.47
CA TRP A 149 9.66 -8.24 -14.00
C TRP A 149 10.30 -6.85 -14.05
N LEU A 150 9.61 -5.89 -14.63
CA LEU A 150 10.04 -4.52 -14.82
C LEU A 150 9.22 -3.60 -13.93
N LEU A 151 9.91 -2.78 -13.13
CA LEU A 151 9.29 -1.66 -12.45
C LEU A 151 9.36 -0.44 -13.38
N LYS A 152 8.20 0.11 -13.71
CA LYS A 152 8.04 1.26 -14.61
C LYS A 152 7.39 2.44 -13.89
N LYS A 153 7.64 3.65 -14.37
CA LYS A 153 6.96 4.86 -13.90
C LYS A 153 5.45 4.75 -14.05
N GLY A 154 4.71 5.39 -13.15
CA GLY A 154 3.28 5.60 -13.28
C GLY A 154 2.94 6.43 -14.51
N LEU A 155 1.67 6.34 -14.97
CA LEU A 155 1.16 7.15 -16.07
C LEU A 155 1.06 8.63 -15.68
N ASP A 156 0.63 8.91 -14.45
CA ASP A 156 0.58 10.28 -13.89
C ASP A 156 1.98 10.68 -13.41
N GLU A 157 2.68 11.47 -14.24
CA GLU A 157 4.05 11.93 -13.95
C GLU A 157 4.14 12.76 -12.66
N ASN A 158 3.06 13.46 -12.27
CA ASN A 158 3.01 14.25 -11.04
C ASN A 158 2.83 13.40 -9.79
N LYS A 159 2.45 12.13 -9.96
CA LYS A 159 2.19 11.18 -8.87
C LYS A 159 3.11 9.96 -8.91
N ASP A 160 4.06 9.88 -9.86
CA ASP A 160 4.96 8.74 -9.97
C ASP A 160 5.68 8.44 -8.65
N GLN A 161 5.57 7.20 -8.21
CA GLN A 161 6.14 6.69 -6.96
C GLN A 161 7.10 5.52 -7.20
N SER A 162 7.52 5.29 -8.45
CA SER A 162 8.47 4.23 -8.77
C SER A 162 9.78 4.34 -8.01
N TYR A 163 10.19 5.58 -7.67
CA TYR A 163 11.43 5.85 -6.95
C TYR A 163 11.49 5.29 -5.53
N VAL A 164 10.36 5.11 -4.84
CA VAL A 164 10.34 4.49 -3.50
C VAL A 164 10.25 2.97 -3.54
N LEU A 165 10.18 2.37 -4.74
CA LEU A 165 10.03 0.95 -5.00
C LEU A 165 11.27 0.31 -5.67
N TYR A 166 12.33 1.09 -5.94
CA TYR A 166 13.49 0.67 -6.73
C TYR A 166 14.24 -0.54 -6.16
N ASN A 167 14.06 -0.82 -4.88
CA ASN A 167 14.75 -1.88 -4.16
C ASN A 167 13.96 -3.22 -4.12
N LEU A 168 12.83 -3.29 -4.81
CA LEU A 168 12.07 -4.53 -4.92
C LEU A 168 12.84 -5.58 -5.76
N THR A 169 12.90 -6.80 -5.25
CA THR A 169 13.52 -7.93 -5.95
C THR A 169 12.60 -8.47 -7.04
N GLN A 170 13.15 -9.31 -7.95
CA GLN A 170 12.37 -9.97 -8.99
C GLN A 170 11.26 -10.86 -8.40
N GLU A 171 11.55 -11.56 -7.32
CA GLU A 171 10.58 -12.37 -6.59
C GLU A 171 9.44 -11.50 -6.04
N GLN A 172 9.76 -10.40 -5.38
CA GLN A 172 8.77 -9.46 -4.86
C GLN A 172 7.91 -8.86 -5.98
N LEU A 173 8.54 -8.41 -7.09
CA LEU A 173 7.83 -7.83 -8.23
C LEU A 173 6.84 -8.82 -8.85
N ALA A 174 7.13 -10.12 -8.86
CA ALA A 174 6.22 -11.15 -9.37
C ALA A 174 4.89 -11.19 -8.60
N HIS A 175 4.94 -10.92 -7.29
CA HIS A 175 3.79 -10.98 -6.38
C HIS A 175 3.17 -9.61 -6.06
N VAL A 176 3.70 -8.51 -6.59
CA VAL A 176 3.18 -7.16 -6.36
C VAL A 176 2.19 -6.76 -7.46
N ARG A 177 1.09 -6.10 -7.07
CA ARG A 177 0.13 -5.48 -7.99
C ARG A 177 -0.07 -4.02 -7.63
N LEU A 178 0.03 -3.15 -8.63
CA LEU A 178 -0.07 -1.69 -8.50
C LEU A 178 -1.15 -1.17 -9.46
N PRO A 179 -2.44 -1.39 -9.14
CA PRO A 179 -3.53 -1.16 -10.10
C PRO A 179 -3.72 0.31 -10.48
N LEU A 180 -3.18 1.25 -9.69
CA LEU A 180 -3.27 2.68 -9.99
C LEU A 180 -2.20 3.17 -10.97
N GLY A 181 -1.20 2.36 -11.28
CA GLY A 181 -0.07 2.78 -12.10
C GLY A 181 -0.43 3.20 -13.54
N GLY A 182 -1.57 2.75 -14.06
CA GLY A 182 -2.11 3.12 -15.37
C GLY A 182 -3.19 4.21 -15.34
N LEU A 183 -3.39 4.89 -14.20
CA LEU A 183 -4.43 5.89 -14.01
C LEU A 183 -3.85 7.24 -13.59
N HIS A 184 -4.56 8.32 -13.96
CA HIS A 184 -4.33 9.65 -13.39
C HIS A 184 -5.04 9.79 -12.04
N LYS A 185 -4.51 10.63 -11.15
CA LYS A 185 -5.11 10.88 -9.83
C LYS A 185 -6.56 11.36 -9.90
N SER A 186 -6.91 12.14 -10.93
CA SER A 186 -8.29 12.58 -11.18
C SER A 186 -9.24 11.42 -11.44
N GLU A 187 -8.80 10.40 -12.18
CA GLU A 187 -9.60 9.21 -12.46
C GLU A 187 -9.80 8.38 -11.17
N VAL A 188 -8.74 8.24 -10.36
CA VAL A 188 -8.82 7.56 -9.07
C VAL A 188 -9.83 8.25 -8.14
N ARG A 189 -9.83 9.58 -8.07
CA ARG A 189 -10.82 10.33 -7.28
C ARG A 189 -12.25 10.17 -7.83
N ALA A 190 -12.41 10.19 -9.15
CA ALA A 190 -13.72 9.98 -9.78
C ALA A 190 -14.27 8.57 -9.46
N ILE A 191 -13.43 7.54 -9.49
CA ILE A 191 -13.82 6.18 -9.08
C ILE A 191 -14.25 6.15 -7.61
N ALA A 192 -13.49 6.76 -6.71
CA ALA A 192 -13.82 6.80 -5.28
C ALA A 192 -15.16 7.49 -5.01
N GLU A 193 -15.45 8.57 -5.71
CA GLU A 193 -16.73 9.29 -5.62
C GLU A 193 -17.89 8.45 -6.20
N GLN A 194 -17.70 7.78 -7.33
CA GLN A 194 -18.70 6.90 -7.93
C GLN A 194 -19.04 5.69 -7.04
N GLN A 195 -18.04 5.18 -6.32
CA GLN A 195 -18.22 4.08 -5.36
C GLN A 195 -18.70 4.55 -3.98
N HIS A 196 -18.88 5.85 -3.80
CA HIS A 196 -19.34 6.45 -2.53
C HIS A 196 -18.45 6.11 -1.33
N PHE A 197 -17.13 5.96 -1.54
CA PHE A 197 -16.22 5.68 -0.43
C PHE A 197 -16.19 6.83 0.57
N VAL A 198 -16.23 6.51 1.87
CA VAL A 198 -16.23 7.48 2.98
C VAL A 198 -15.04 8.47 2.88
N ASN A 199 -13.90 7.98 2.39
CA ASN A 199 -12.66 8.72 2.25
C ASN A 199 -12.44 9.35 0.86
N ALA A 200 -13.43 9.36 -0.04
CA ALA A 200 -13.30 9.85 -1.43
C ALA A 200 -12.74 11.28 -1.52
N ARG A 201 -13.05 12.14 -0.55
CA ARG A 201 -12.61 13.55 -0.48
C ARG A 201 -11.42 13.78 0.44
N LYS A 202 -10.83 12.73 1.01
CA LYS A 202 -9.68 12.82 1.90
C LYS A 202 -8.45 13.35 1.15
N HIS A 203 -7.66 14.18 1.81
CA HIS A 203 -6.36 14.61 1.27
C HIS A 203 -5.38 13.44 1.22
N ASP A 204 -4.40 13.54 0.31
CA ASP A 204 -3.39 12.50 0.17
C ASP A 204 -2.58 12.37 1.47
N LEU A 205 -2.40 11.12 1.93
CA LEU A 205 -1.54 10.82 3.07
C LEU A 205 -0.08 10.84 2.58
N SER A 206 0.74 11.75 3.10
CA SER A 206 2.15 11.84 2.73
C SER A 206 3.02 11.95 3.98
N LEU A 207 4.00 11.04 4.12
CA LEU A 207 5.06 11.14 5.14
C LEU A 207 6.06 12.27 4.86
N ILE A 208 6.12 12.78 3.63
CA ILE A 208 7.10 13.82 3.23
C ILE A 208 6.84 15.14 3.98
N HIS A 209 5.60 15.42 4.36
CA HIS A 209 5.27 16.64 5.13
C HIS A 209 5.79 16.64 6.57
N ILE A 210 6.28 15.50 7.07
CA ILE A 210 6.90 15.42 8.42
C ILE A 210 8.36 15.90 8.40
N SER A 211 9.00 15.94 7.23
CA SER A 211 10.43 16.25 7.08
C SER A 211 10.73 17.63 6.51
N GLU A 212 9.73 18.45 6.15
CA GLU A 212 9.98 19.84 5.80
C GLU A 212 10.17 20.68 7.08
N PRO A 213 11.39 21.24 7.32
CA PRO A 213 11.56 22.20 8.42
C PRO A 213 10.68 23.41 8.10
N THR A 214 9.75 23.72 9.01
CA THR A 214 9.04 24.99 9.01
C THR A 214 10.05 26.11 8.86
N ARG A 215 10.09 26.74 7.68
CA ARG A 215 10.79 28.02 7.53
C ARG A 215 10.04 29.04 8.41
N GLN A 216 10.65 29.36 9.54
CA GLN A 216 10.36 30.59 10.29
C GLN A 216 10.95 31.78 9.55
#